data_4127a48c7d9122e5cfd65a2951f8d4b4
#
_entry.id   4127a48c7d9122e5cfd65a2951f8d4b4
#
_cell.length_a   1.000
_cell.length_b   1.000
_cell.length_c   1.000
_cell.angle_alpha   90.00
_cell.angle_beta   90.00
_cell.angle_gamma   90.00
#
_symmetry.space_group_name_H-M   'P 1'
#
loop_
_entity.id
_entity.type
_entity.pdbx_description
1 polymer ?
#
loop_
_entity_poly.entity_id
_entity_poly.type
_entity_poly.pdbx_seq_one_letter_code
_entity_poly.pdbx_strand_id
1 'polypeptide(L)'
;EKSGLDRFLREGGGTVDTVRILALLVYWLIILIALMIAFNSLNLEHVTELIGRVLLFVPRVILAILLIAFGAYFARFVGAAVTTYFSDLGMGDARLLGRFSVYAIMVFVVLIALDQLGLGEVVRHTFLIIVGAIALGLALAFGLGGRDRAREAIDRWFRSRQGDDRDDERLPPL
;
A
#
# COMPACT_ATOMS: atom_id res chain seq x y z
N GLU A 1 41.86 -23.90 8.54
CA GLU A 1 41.45 -22.48 8.46
C GLU A 1 39.94 -22.28 8.21
N LYS A 2 39.10 -23.32 8.40
CA LYS A 2 37.64 -23.27 8.19
C LYS A 2 36.81 -23.28 9.48
N SER A 3 37.43 -23.24 10.66
CA SER A 3 36.72 -23.42 11.96
C SER A 3 36.34 -22.13 12.68
N GLY A 4 36.71 -20.96 12.17
CA GLY A 4 36.37 -19.68 12.79
C GLY A 4 34.98 -19.12 12.36
N LEU A 5 34.61 -19.32 11.12
CA LEU A 5 33.34 -18.83 10.57
C LEU A 5 32.13 -19.65 11.05
N ASP A 6 32.30 -20.97 11.23
CA ASP A 6 31.21 -21.84 11.73
C ASP A 6 30.88 -21.58 13.20
N ARG A 7 31.87 -21.11 13.99
CA ARG A 7 31.63 -20.75 15.37
C ARG A 7 30.94 -19.40 15.52
N PHE A 8 31.24 -18.44 14.62
CA PHE A 8 30.59 -17.12 14.55
C PHE A 8 29.14 -17.21 14.11
N LEU A 9 28.82 -18.13 13.19
CA LEU A 9 27.45 -18.36 12.72
C LEU A 9 26.59 -19.17 13.71
N ARG A 10 27.20 -19.98 14.58
CA ARG A 10 26.47 -20.75 15.60
C ARG A 10 26.22 -19.95 16.90
N GLU A 11 27.05 -18.98 17.24
CA GLU A 11 26.84 -18.09 18.39
C GLU A 11 25.89 -16.92 18.08
N GLY A 12 25.54 -16.66 16.82
CA GLY A 12 24.54 -15.68 16.38
C GLY A 12 23.10 -16.16 16.45
N GLY A 13 22.75 -17.06 17.36
CA GLY A 13 21.37 -17.53 17.56
C GLY A 13 20.46 -16.37 17.99
N GLY A 14 19.53 -16.02 17.12
CA GLY A 14 18.68 -14.83 17.04
C GLY A 14 17.96 -14.26 18.27
N THR A 15 18.18 -14.79 19.47
CA THR A 15 17.59 -14.26 20.72
C THR A 15 18.50 -13.28 21.45
N VAL A 16 19.82 -13.46 21.34
CA VAL A 16 20.81 -12.58 22.00
C VAL A 16 20.91 -11.24 21.30
N ASP A 17 20.78 -11.21 19.97
CA ASP A 17 20.84 -9.99 19.17
C ASP A 17 19.62 -9.08 19.41
N THR A 18 18.44 -9.64 19.56
CA THR A 18 17.21 -8.85 19.78
C THR A 18 17.25 -8.14 21.15
N VAL A 19 17.66 -8.81 22.21
CA VAL A 19 17.79 -8.21 23.53
C VAL A 19 18.90 -7.17 23.54
N ARG A 20 20.00 -7.42 22.86
CA ARG A 20 21.13 -6.48 22.74
C ARG A 20 20.75 -5.22 21.96
N ILE A 21 20.00 -5.37 20.87
CA ILE A 21 19.47 -4.24 20.09
C ILE A 21 18.49 -3.43 20.95
N LEU A 22 17.60 -4.08 21.69
CA LEU A 22 16.64 -3.41 22.57
C LEU A 22 17.38 -2.67 23.72
N ALA A 23 18.37 -3.29 24.34
CA ALA A 23 19.19 -2.65 25.35
C ALA A 23 19.97 -1.44 24.81
N LEU A 24 20.50 -1.53 23.60
CA LEU A 24 21.18 -0.44 22.93
C LEU A 24 20.21 0.72 22.62
N LEU A 25 18.99 0.43 22.17
CA LEU A 25 17.96 1.43 21.94
C LEU A 25 17.59 2.16 23.24
N VAL A 26 17.36 1.42 24.32
CA VAL A 26 17.06 2.00 25.64
C VAL A 26 18.24 2.86 26.17
N TYR A 27 19.44 2.40 25.98
CA TYR A 27 20.65 3.16 26.34
C TYR A 27 20.75 4.49 25.60
N TRP A 28 20.59 4.48 24.28
CA TRP A 28 20.55 5.69 23.45
C TRP A 28 19.40 6.62 23.82
N LEU A 29 18.24 6.06 24.16
CA LEU A 29 17.05 6.82 24.58
C LEU A 29 17.32 7.58 25.88
N ILE A 30 17.98 6.93 26.85
CA ILE A 30 18.40 7.57 28.13
C ILE A 30 19.40 8.70 27.89
N ILE A 31 20.37 8.49 26.99
CA ILE A 31 21.35 9.53 26.64
C ILE A 31 20.67 10.72 26.00
N LEU A 32 19.74 10.49 25.06
CA LEU A 32 18.99 11.55 24.40
C LEU A 32 18.13 12.36 25.38
N ILE A 33 17.49 11.70 26.34
CA ILE A 33 16.72 12.37 27.41
C ILE A 33 17.65 13.24 28.28
N ALA A 34 18.80 12.70 28.71
CA ALA A 34 19.77 13.44 29.51
C ALA A 34 20.31 14.66 28.75
N LEU A 35 20.59 14.50 27.46
CA LEU A 35 21.06 15.56 26.59
C LEU A 35 19.98 16.65 26.40
N MET A 36 18.72 16.23 26.23
CA MET A 36 17.58 17.13 26.14
C MET A 36 17.45 18.01 27.39
N ILE A 37 17.57 17.41 28.59
CA ILE A 37 17.54 18.13 29.85
C ILE A 37 18.70 19.12 29.93
N ALA A 38 19.92 18.71 29.57
CA ALA A 38 21.10 19.57 29.59
C ALA A 38 20.95 20.79 28.66
N PHE A 39 20.49 20.62 27.42
CA PHE A 39 20.28 21.71 26.48
C PHE A 39 19.11 22.62 26.86
N ASN A 40 18.07 22.06 27.44
CA ASN A 40 16.96 22.86 27.98
C ASN A 40 17.42 23.78 29.10
N SER A 41 18.34 23.32 29.97
CA SER A 41 18.94 24.14 31.04
C SER A 41 19.82 25.28 30.50
N LEU A 42 20.32 25.16 29.27
CA LEU A 42 21.10 26.17 28.56
C LEU A 42 20.24 27.13 27.75
N ASN A 43 18.90 27.07 27.82
CA ASN A 43 17.94 27.83 26.99
C ASN A 43 18.16 27.67 25.47
N LEU A 44 18.67 26.53 25.03
CA LEU A 44 18.85 26.19 23.60
C LEU A 44 17.59 25.50 23.06
N GLU A 45 16.48 26.25 22.99
CA GLU A 45 15.15 25.72 22.61
C GLU A 45 15.15 24.96 21.27
N HIS A 46 15.83 25.49 20.25
CA HIS A 46 15.90 24.85 18.92
C HIS A 46 16.61 23.49 18.97
N VAL A 47 17.66 23.35 19.76
CA VAL A 47 18.40 22.09 19.91
C VAL A 47 17.56 21.08 20.70
N THR A 48 16.89 21.54 21.74
CA THR A 48 15.99 20.72 22.56
C THR A 48 14.83 20.18 21.72
N GLU A 49 14.24 21.00 20.85
CA GLU A 49 13.17 20.57 19.93
C GLU A 49 13.66 19.49 18.94
N LEU A 50 14.85 19.67 18.34
CA LEU A 50 15.43 18.67 17.44
C LEU A 50 15.67 17.33 18.14
N ILE A 51 16.23 17.35 19.35
CA ILE A 51 16.44 16.12 20.15
C ILE A 51 15.09 15.48 20.48
N GLY A 52 14.06 16.26 20.84
CA GLY A 52 12.72 15.78 21.11
C GLY A 52 12.10 15.07 19.89
N ARG A 53 12.30 15.61 18.68
CA ARG A 53 11.86 14.95 17.44
C ARG A 53 12.55 13.61 17.22
N VAL A 54 13.86 13.52 17.44
CA VAL A 54 14.61 12.27 17.34
C VAL A 54 14.14 11.26 18.39
N LEU A 55 13.88 11.71 19.63
CA LEU A 55 13.37 10.87 20.70
C LEU A 55 12.02 10.25 20.35
N LEU A 56 11.10 11.04 19.78
CA LEU A 56 9.79 10.57 19.36
C LEU A 56 9.83 9.71 18.08
N PHE A 57 10.93 9.75 17.34
CA PHE A 57 11.08 8.94 16.13
C PHE A 57 11.23 7.44 16.46
N VAL A 58 11.92 7.09 17.54
CA VAL A 58 12.16 5.69 17.94
C VAL A 58 10.87 4.90 18.16
N PRO A 59 9.90 5.36 18.98
CA PRO A 59 8.60 4.67 19.11
C PRO A 59 7.84 4.55 17.80
N ARG A 60 7.91 5.57 16.93
CA ARG A 60 7.25 5.56 15.62
C ARG A 60 7.81 4.49 14.69
N VAL A 61 9.13 4.30 14.69
CA VAL A 61 9.79 3.22 13.93
C VAL A 61 9.31 1.85 14.39
N ILE A 62 9.21 1.64 15.72
CA ILE A 62 8.71 0.38 16.29
C ILE A 62 7.26 0.13 15.82
N LEU A 63 6.40 1.15 15.88
CA LEU A 63 5.02 1.06 15.41
C LEU A 63 4.97 0.76 13.90
N ALA A 64 5.81 1.40 13.09
CA ALA A 64 5.87 1.15 11.66
C ALA A 64 6.25 -0.31 11.34
N ILE A 65 7.24 -0.87 12.06
CA ILE A 65 7.65 -2.26 11.92
C ILE A 65 6.50 -3.21 12.31
N LEU A 66 5.82 -2.95 13.43
CA LEU A 66 4.67 -3.74 13.86
C LEU A 66 3.52 -3.69 12.84
N LEU A 67 3.24 -2.51 12.28
CA LEU A 67 2.25 -2.32 11.23
C LEU A 67 2.60 -3.13 9.98
N ILE A 68 3.85 -3.12 9.55
CA ILE A 68 4.30 -3.92 8.39
C ILE A 68 4.16 -5.42 8.68
N ALA A 69 4.59 -5.89 9.85
CA ALA A 69 4.50 -7.29 10.22
C ALA A 69 3.05 -7.78 10.27
N PHE A 70 2.18 -7.04 10.98
CA PHE A 70 0.75 -7.35 11.07
C PHE A 70 0.05 -7.23 9.72
N GLY A 71 0.34 -6.16 8.97
CA GLY A 71 -0.23 -5.91 7.65
C GLY A 71 0.18 -6.97 6.63
N ALA A 72 1.42 -7.47 6.67
CA ALA A 72 1.87 -8.56 5.82
C ALA A 72 1.15 -9.88 6.13
N TYR A 73 0.90 -10.16 7.41
CA TYR A 73 0.09 -11.31 7.82
C TYR A 73 -1.34 -11.18 7.32
N PHE A 74 -1.96 -10.02 7.52
CA PHE A 74 -3.32 -9.73 7.07
C PHE A 74 -3.45 -9.78 5.54
N ALA A 75 -2.48 -9.22 4.80
CA ALA A 75 -2.46 -9.27 3.34
C ALA A 75 -2.44 -10.71 2.82
N ARG A 76 -1.63 -11.59 3.41
CA ARG A 76 -1.58 -13.01 3.06
C ARG A 76 -2.89 -13.73 3.37
N PHE A 77 -3.49 -13.43 4.51
CA PHE A 77 -4.79 -14.00 4.90
C PHE A 77 -5.87 -13.63 3.88
N VAL A 78 -6.00 -12.35 3.53
CA VAL A 78 -6.97 -11.89 2.53
C VAL A 78 -6.67 -12.48 1.15
N GLY A 79 -5.40 -12.52 0.73
CA GLY A 79 -5.01 -13.10 -0.55
C GLY A 79 -5.33 -14.59 -0.66
N ALA A 80 -5.18 -15.35 0.43
CA ALA A 80 -5.59 -16.75 0.50
C ALA A 80 -7.12 -16.90 0.37
N ALA A 81 -7.89 -16.08 1.11
CA ALA A 81 -9.35 -16.08 1.04
C ALA A 81 -9.84 -15.74 -0.38
N VAL A 82 -9.26 -14.73 -1.02
CA VAL A 82 -9.57 -14.36 -2.42
C VAL A 82 -9.26 -15.52 -3.37
N THR A 83 -8.09 -16.14 -3.23
CA THR A 83 -7.69 -17.27 -4.09
C THR A 83 -8.66 -18.43 -3.95
N THR A 84 -9.05 -18.80 -2.72
CA THR A 84 -9.99 -19.87 -2.46
C THR A 84 -11.35 -19.57 -3.07
N TYR A 85 -11.89 -18.37 -2.81
CA TYR A 85 -13.19 -17.97 -3.33
C TYR A 85 -13.28 -18.04 -4.87
N PHE A 86 -12.30 -17.49 -5.58
CA PHE A 86 -12.29 -17.52 -7.04
C PHE A 86 -11.94 -18.90 -7.61
N SER A 87 -11.19 -19.71 -6.89
CA SER A 87 -10.94 -21.10 -7.26
C SER A 87 -12.22 -21.95 -7.21
N ASP A 88 -13.05 -21.73 -6.18
CA ASP A 88 -14.35 -22.44 -6.02
C ASP A 88 -15.35 -22.06 -7.11
N LEU A 89 -15.23 -20.86 -7.68
CA LEU A 89 -15.99 -20.40 -8.86
C LEU A 89 -15.45 -20.98 -10.19
N GLY A 90 -14.42 -21.82 -10.16
CA GLY A 90 -13.84 -22.45 -11.35
C GLY A 90 -12.99 -21.51 -12.22
N MET A 91 -12.58 -20.34 -11.71
CA MET A 91 -11.74 -19.39 -12.44
C MET A 91 -10.28 -19.84 -12.48
N GLY A 92 -9.74 -20.06 -13.68
CA GLY A 92 -8.34 -20.50 -13.88
C GLY A 92 -7.28 -19.53 -13.33
N ASP A 93 -7.61 -18.25 -13.23
CA ASP A 93 -6.70 -17.16 -12.80
C ASP A 93 -6.85 -16.76 -11.33
N ALA A 94 -7.52 -17.60 -10.50
CA ALA A 94 -7.74 -17.31 -9.08
C ALA A 94 -6.46 -16.94 -8.31
N ARG A 95 -5.32 -17.58 -8.63
CA ARG A 95 -4.01 -17.27 -8.01
C ARG A 95 -3.50 -15.89 -8.36
N LEU A 96 -3.77 -15.40 -9.56
CA LEU A 96 -3.37 -14.04 -9.98
C LEU A 96 -4.16 -13.00 -9.19
N LEU A 97 -5.47 -13.21 -9.02
CA LEU A 97 -6.34 -12.33 -8.23
C LEU A 97 -5.92 -12.29 -6.76
N GLY A 98 -5.60 -13.44 -6.17
CA GLY A 98 -5.09 -13.51 -4.81
C GLY A 98 -3.76 -12.77 -4.63
N ARG A 99 -2.81 -12.94 -5.55
CA ARG A 99 -1.52 -12.19 -5.54
C ARG A 99 -1.73 -10.69 -5.70
N PHE A 100 -2.60 -10.29 -6.60
CA PHE A 100 -2.92 -8.88 -6.80
C PHE A 100 -3.49 -8.27 -5.53
N SER A 101 -4.39 -8.96 -4.82
CA SER A 101 -4.94 -8.54 -3.54
C SER A 101 -3.86 -8.38 -2.47
N VAL A 102 -2.90 -9.33 -2.39
CA VAL A 102 -1.76 -9.22 -1.47
C VAL A 102 -0.94 -7.96 -1.75
N TYR A 103 -0.57 -7.72 -3.02
CA TYR A 103 0.24 -6.56 -3.39
C TYR A 103 -0.53 -5.26 -3.14
N ALA A 104 -1.81 -5.19 -3.48
CA ALA A 104 -2.64 -4.02 -3.22
C ALA A 104 -2.67 -3.67 -1.72
N ILE A 105 -2.93 -4.66 -0.86
CA ILE A 105 -2.94 -4.46 0.59
C ILE A 105 -1.55 -4.07 1.10
N MET A 106 -0.47 -4.72 0.61
CA MET A 106 0.90 -4.39 1.02
C MET A 106 1.28 -2.95 0.68
N VAL A 107 0.84 -2.42 -0.47
CA VAL A 107 1.05 -1.01 -0.81
C VAL A 107 0.41 -0.11 0.25
N PHE A 108 -0.84 -0.37 0.64
CA PHE A 108 -1.51 0.41 1.70
C PHE A 108 -0.81 0.26 3.06
N VAL A 109 -0.38 -0.94 3.42
CA VAL A 109 0.36 -1.18 4.67
C VAL A 109 1.65 -0.37 4.71
N VAL A 110 2.41 -0.36 3.61
CA VAL A 110 3.64 0.44 3.51
C VAL A 110 3.35 1.94 3.59
N LEU A 111 2.29 2.42 2.93
CA LEU A 111 1.88 3.83 3.01
C LEU A 111 1.55 4.23 4.44
N ILE A 112 0.80 3.40 5.19
CA ILE A 112 0.46 3.65 6.60
C ILE A 112 1.71 3.61 7.48
N ALA A 113 2.64 2.68 7.23
CA ALA A 113 3.90 2.60 7.97
C ALA A 113 4.78 3.83 7.74
N LEU A 114 4.85 4.34 6.51
CA LEU A 114 5.56 5.59 6.18
C LEU A 114 4.91 6.83 6.82
N ASP A 115 3.59 6.84 6.95
CA ASP A 115 2.86 7.88 7.67
C ASP A 115 3.29 7.94 9.15
N GLN A 116 3.47 6.79 9.81
CA GLN A 116 3.99 6.73 11.20
C GLN A 116 5.38 7.34 11.35
N LEU A 117 6.22 7.28 10.32
CA LEU A 117 7.56 7.88 10.31
C LEU A 117 7.54 9.40 10.11
N GLY A 118 6.36 10.01 9.92
CA GLY A 118 6.21 11.43 9.66
C GLY A 118 6.40 11.82 8.19
N LEU A 119 6.48 10.84 7.28
CA LEU A 119 6.60 11.05 5.84
C LEU A 119 5.23 11.05 5.13
N GLY A 120 4.14 10.90 5.90
CA GLY A 120 2.79 10.69 5.38
C GLY A 120 2.30 11.78 4.44
N GLU A 121 2.64 13.03 4.68
CA GLU A 121 2.21 14.14 3.82
C GLU A 121 2.84 14.04 2.43
N VAL A 122 4.14 13.84 2.35
CA VAL A 122 4.87 13.70 1.08
C VAL A 122 4.42 12.44 0.33
N VAL A 123 4.31 11.33 1.06
CA VAL A 123 3.88 10.03 0.50
C VAL A 123 2.45 10.11 -0.04
N ARG A 124 1.54 10.73 0.71
CA ARG A 124 0.14 10.91 0.28
C ARG A 124 0.01 11.72 -1.00
N HIS A 125 0.71 12.85 -1.10
CA HIS A 125 0.70 13.67 -2.31
C HIS A 125 1.27 12.91 -3.50
N THR A 126 2.40 12.25 -3.32
CA THR A 126 3.03 11.42 -4.37
C THR A 126 2.11 10.28 -4.81
N PHE A 127 1.49 9.59 -3.87
CA PHE A 127 0.54 8.51 -4.16
C PHE A 127 -0.67 9.01 -4.94
N LEU A 128 -1.28 10.13 -4.53
CA LEU A 128 -2.41 10.72 -5.24
C LEU A 128 -2.06 11.12 -6.67
N ILE A 129 -0.85 11.66 -6.91
CA ILE A 129 -0.38 12.01 -8.25
C ILE A 129 -0.24 10.74 -9.10
N ILE A 130 0.38 9.68 -8.58
CA ILE A 130 0.56 8.41 -9.31
C ILE A 130 -0.78 7.76 -9.63
N VAL A 131 -1.68 7.65 -8.64
CA VAL A 131 -3.02 7.07 -8.85
C VAL A 131 -3.83 7.92 -9.82
N GLY A 132 -3.75 9.25 -9.70
CA GLY A 132 -4.40 10.18 -10.62
C GLY A 132 -3.90 10.03 -12.07
N ALA A 133 -2.59 9.88 -12.25
CA ALA A 133 -2.00 9.65 -13.57
C ALA A 133 -2.44 8.32 -14.19
N ILE A 134 -2.47 7.25 -13.39
CA ILE A 134 -2.96 5.93 -13.83
C ILE A 134 -4.44 6.00 -14.18
N ALA A 135 -5.26 6.61 -13.32
CA ALA A 135 -6.69 6.74 -13.54
C ALA A 135 -6.99 7.56 -14.81
N LEU A 136 -6.26 8.68 -15.01
CA LEU A 136 -6.38 9.50 -16.22
C LEU A 136 -5.95 8.71 -17.46
N GLY A 137 -4.82 7.99 -17.37
CA GLY A 137 -4.35 7.13 -18.48
C GLY A 137 -5.36 6.06 -18.86
N LEU A 138 -5.96 5.38 -17.88
CA LEU A 138 -7.01 4.40 -18.11
C LEU A 138 -8.27 5.05 -18.69
N ALA A 139 -8.70 6.19 -18.16
CA ALA A 139 -9.88 6.91 -18.68
C ALA A 139 -9.68 7.32 -20.14
N LEU A 140 -8.50 7.80 -20.51
CA LEU A 140 -8.17 8.12 -21.89
C LEU A 140 -8.09 6.87 -22.77
N ALA A 141 -7.46 5.80 -22.29
CA ALA A 141 -7.35 4.55 -23.04
C ALA A 141 -8.73 3.95 -23.35
N PHE A 142 -9.61 3.87 -22.36
CA PHE A 142 -10.99 3.38 -22.55
C PHE A 142 -11.86 4.36 -23.29
N GLY A 143 -11.72 5.68 -23.03
CA GLY A 143 -12.50 6.72 -23.71
C GLY A 143 -12.19 6.81 -25.19
N LEU A 144 -10.93 6.80 -25.58
CA LEU A 144 -10.51 6.85 -26.98
C LEU A 144 -10.65 5.50 -27.66
N GLY A 145 -10.26 4.41 -27.00
CA GLY A 145 -10.35 3.05 -27.55
C GLY A 145 -11.78 2.50 -27.63
N GLY A 146 -12.71 2.98 -26.79
CA GLY A 146 -14.11 2.58 -26.79
C GLY A 146 -15.00 3.38 -27.77
N ARG A 147 -14.48 4.48 -28.35
CA ARG A 147 -15.26 5.43 -29.17
C ARG A 147 -15.97 4.77 -30.35
N ASP A 148 -15.31 3.85 -31.06
CA ASP A 148 -15.87 3.21 -32.25
C ASP A 148 -16.96 2.19 -31.87
N ARG A 149 -16.76 1.44 -30.78
CA ARG A 149 -17.78 0.51 -30.25
C ARG A 149 -19.00 1.25 -29.69
N ALA A 150 -18.80 2.40 -29.05
CA ALA A 150 -19.91 3.24 -28.59
C ALA A 150 -20.73 3.79 -29.76
N ARG A 151 -20.08 4.22 -30.85
CA ARG A 151 -20.77 4.65 -32.08
C ARG A 151 -21.60 3.53 -32.71
N GLU A 152 -21.04 2.35 -32.87
CA GLU A 152 -21.78 1.20 -33.41
C GLU A 152 -22.97 0.78 -32.54
N ALA A 153 -22.85 0.89 -31.21
CA ALA A 153 -23.95 0.60 -30.28
C ALA A 153 -25.09 1.64 -30.44
N ILE A 154 -24.72 2.91 -30.54
CA ILE A 154 -25.68 4.00 -30.75
C ILE A 154 -26.38 3.87 -32.13
N ASP A 155 -25.64 3.59 -33.19
CA ASP A 155 -26.17 3.42 -34.52
C ASP A 155 -27.11 2.20 -34.63
N ARG A 156 -26.84 1.13 -33.90
CA ARG A 156 -27.74 -0.03 -33.80
C ARG A 156 -29.03 0.32 -33.09
N TRP A 157 -28.95 1.08 -32.01
CA TRP A 157 -30.12 1.50 -31.22
C TRP A 157 -31.05 2.46 -32.02
N PHE A 158 -30.45 3.41 -32.77
CA PHE A 158 -31.24 4.30 -33.64
C PHE A 158 -31.88 3.55 -34.79
N ARG A 159 -31.20 2.58 -35.41
CA ARG A 159 -31.78 1.77 -36.53
C ARG A 159 -32.91 0.87 -36.04
N SER A 160 -32.89 0.33 -34.86
CA SER A 160 -33.96 -0.48 -34.32
C SER A 160 -35.26 0.32 -34.12
N ARG A 161 -35.15 1.60 -33.73
CA ARG A 161 -36.34 2.48 -33.63
C ARG A 161 -36.93 2.91 -34.95
N GLN A 162 -36.11 3.15 -35.97
CA GLN A 162 -36.61 3.51 -37.32
C GLN A 162 -37.24 2.34 -38.08
N GLY A 163 -36.94 1.09 -37.69
CA GLY A 163 -37.58 -0.11 -38.24
C GLY A 163 -39.02 -0.26 -37.77
N ASP A 164 -39.28 0.06 -36.51
CA ASP A 164 -40.60 -0.07 -35.86
C ASP A 164 -41.62 0.92 -36.44
N ASP A 165 -41.20 2.18 -36.71
CA ASP A 165 -42.07 3.20 -37.30
C ASP A 165 -42.49 2.89 -38.76
N ARG A 166 -41.73 2.05 -39.49
CA ARG A 166 -42.06 1.70 -40.90
C ARG A 166 -43.01 0.52 -41.02
N ASP A 167 -43.10 -0.32 -40.02
CA ASP A 167 -44.02 -1.45 -40.01
C ASP A 167 -45.45 -1.01 -39.62
N ASP A 168 -45.60 0.03 -38.80
CA ASP A 168 -46.89 0.64 -38.47
C ASP A 168 -47.55 1.38 -39.65
N GLU A 169 -46.76 1.91 -40.63
CA GLU A 169 -47.27 2.62 -41.79
C GLU A 169 -47.74 1.68 -42.92
N ARG A 170 -47.52 0.36 -42.81
CA ARG A 170 -47.89 -0.65 -43.81
C ARG A 170 -49.18 -1.40 -43.51
N LEU A 171 -49.97 -0.97 -42.52
CA LEU A 171 -51.27 -1.58 -42.26
C LEU A 171 -52.22 -1.17 -43.41
N PRO A 172 -52.81 -2.12 -44.16
CA PRO A 172 -53.76 -1.78 -45.28
C PRO A 172 -55.01 -1.17 -44.68
N PRO A 173 -55.60 -0.17 -45.34
CA PRO A 173 -56.90 0.36 -44.93
C PRO A 173 -57.97 -0.71 -45.05
N LEU A 174 -58.78 -0.91 -43.99
CA LEU A 174 -59.97 -1.79 -43.94
C LEU A 174 -61.02 -1.35 -44.94
#